data_4ffe6e0bd15fb9421d37ccb19c69170b
#
_entry.id   4ffe6e0bd15fb9421d37ccb19c69170b
#
_cell.length_a   1.000
_cell.length_b   1.000
_cell.length_c   1.000
_cell.angle_alpha   90.00
_cell.angle_beta   90.00
_cell.angle_gamma   90.00
#
_symmetry.space_group_name_H-M   'P 1'
#
loop_
_entity.id
_entity.type
_entity.pdbx_description
1 polymer ?
#
loop_
_entity_poly.entity_id
_entity_poly.type
_entity_poly.pdbx_seq_one_letter_code
_entity_poly.pdbx_strand_id
1 'polypeptide(L)'
;MPPAILKGWVDRVIQPGLAYEFLEGDSGEGVPRGLLQARRAVVFNTSNTLPEREQSAFGDPLQTIWKSCIFGLFGDADFYRKTYCVVVTSTPEQRAAWLDDVRAIVNEKFPR
;
A
#
# COMPACT_ATOMS: atom_id res chain seq x y z
N MET A 1 7.74 0.62 -7.83
CA MET A 1 6.38 0.90 -8.41
C MET A 1 5.50 -0.33 -8.25
N PRO A 2 4.21 -0.19 -8.02
CA PRO A 2 3.33 -1.35 -8.00
C PRO A 2 3.26 -2.01 -9.38
N PRO A 3 3.05 -3.34 -9.44
CA PRO A 3 2.89 -4.03 -10.72
C PRO A 3 1.74 -3.46 -11.55
N ALA A 4 1.89 -3.44 -12.86
CA ALA A 4 0.89 -2.87 -13.77
C ALA A 4 -0.50 -3.51 -13.61
N ILE A 5 -0.56 -4.82 -13.39
CA ILE A 5 -1.83 -5.53 -13.17
C ILE A 5 -2.53 -5.07 -11.88
N LEU A 6 -1.79 -4.85 -10.81
CA LEU A 6 -2.34 -4.35 -9.55
C LEU A 6 -2.80 -2.90 -9.69
N LYS A 7 -1.99 -2.06 -10.34
CA LYS A 7 -2.35 -0.66 -10.59
C LYS A 7 -3.61 -0.58 -11.48
N GLY A 8 -3.70 -1.43 -12.49
CA GLY A 8 -4.89 -1.50 -13.36
C GLY A 8 -6.15 -1.91 -12.59
N TRP A 9 -6.02 -2.81 -11.62
CA TRP A 9 -7.13 -3.16 -10.72
C TRP A 9 -7.57 -1.95 -9.89
N VAL A 10 -6.62 -1.23 -9.28
CA VAL A 10 -6.91 -0.01 -8.51
C VAL A 10 -7.64 1.01 -9.38
N ASP A 11 -7.15 1.26 -10.60
CA ASP A 11 -7.75 2.24 -11.50
C ASP A 11 -9.18 1.88 -11.93
N ARG A 12 -9.52 0.58 -11.95
CA ARG A 12 -10.85 0.11 -12.32
C ARG A 12 -11.81 0.04 -11.14
N VAL A 13 -11.33 -0.27 -9.95
CA VAL A 13 -12.16 -0.48 -8.77
C VAL A 13 -12.36 0.81 -7.98
N ILE A 14 -11.32 1.61 -7.87
CA ILE A 14 -11.36 2.88 -7.13
C ILE A 14 -11.93 3.97 -8.06
N GLN A 15 -13.26 4.06 -8.10
CA GLN A 15 -13.97 4.95 -9.02
C GLN A 15 -14.80 5.98 -8.29
N PRO A 16 -15.03 7.16 -8.91
CA PRO A 16 -15.95 8.16 -8.38
C PRO A 16 -17.36 7.59 -8.16
N GLY A 17 -17.98 7.97 -7.06
CA GLY A 17 -19.32 7.53 -6.68
C GLY A 17 -19.37 6.19 -5.95
N LEU A 18 -18.31 5.38 -6.03
CA LEU A 18 -18.20 4.11 -5.31
C LEU A 18 -17.15 4.19 -4.20
N ALA A 19 -15.95 4.59 -4.56
CA ALA A 19 -14.81 4.64 -3.64
C ALA A 19 -14.56 6.03 -3.06
N TYR A 20 -14.92 7.05 -3.80
CA TYR A 20 -14.76 8.44 -3.38
C TYR A 20 -15.75 9.35 -4.08
N GLU A 21 -15.90 10.56 -3.56
CA GLU A 21 -16.72 11.60 -4.16
C GLU A 21 -16.03 12.95 -3.98
N PHE A 22 -16.37 13.90 -4.86
CA PHE A 22 -15.98 15.30 -4.69
C PHE A 22 -17.08 16.05 -3.96
N LEU A 23 -16.69 17.04 -3.14
CA LEU A 23 -17.64 17.86 -2.42
C LEU A 23 -18.42 18.76 -3.38
N GLU A 24 -19.60 19.21 -2.96
CA GLU A 24 -20.42 20.12 -3.75
C GLU A 24 -19.64 21.40 -4.10
N GLY A 25 -19.68 21.79 -5.37
CA GLY A 25 -18.91 22.92 -5.90
C GLY A 25 -17.50 22.59 -6.36
N ASP A 26 -17.04 21.35 -6.15
CA ASP A 26 -15.77 20.87 -6.64
C ASP A 26 -15.95 20.16 -7.98
N SER A 27 -15.28 20.64 -9.01
CA SER A 27 -15.36 20.08 -10.37
C SER A 27 -14.36 18.94 -10.62
N GLY A 28 -13.69 18.43 -9.58
CA GLY A 28 -12.73 17.33 -9.66
C GLY A 28 -11.28 17.75 -9.48
N GLU A 29 -11.03 19.01 -9.18
CA GLU A 29 -9.68 19.54 -8.95
C GLU A 29 -9.23 19.42 -7.50
N GLY A 30 -10.15 19.20 -6.58
CA GLY A 30 -9.86 19.09 -5.15
C GLY A 30 -9.48 17.70 -4.69
N VAL A 31 -9.29 17.55 -3.39
CA VAL A 31 -9.03 16.26 -2.77
C VAL A 31 -10.36 15.55 -2.53
N PRO A 32 -10.55 14.34 -3.07
CA PRO A 32 -11.82 13.63 -2.92
C PRO A 32 -12.03 13.16 -1.49
N ARG A 33 -13.29 13.04 -1.10
CA ARG A 33 -13.69 12.40 0.15
C ARG A 33 -13.82 10.90 -0.08
N GLY A 34 -13.16 10.07 0.75
CA GLY A 34 -13.27 8.63 0.68
C GLY A 34 -14.63 8.12 1.15
N LEU A 35 -15.16 7.13 0.45
CA LEU A 35 -16.44 6.47 0.76
C LEU A 35 -16.23 5.05 1.30
N LEU A 36 -15.02 4.52 1.20
CA LEU A 36 -14.70 3.18 1.67
C LEU A 36 -14.31 3.20 3.14
N GLN A 37 -14.42 2.05 3.79
CA GLN A 37 -14.00 1.89 5.17
C GLN A 37 -13.21 0.60 5.35
N ALA A 38 -12.09 0.70 6.05
CA ALA A 38 -11.31 -0.44 6.49
C ALA A 38 -10.77 -0.16 7.89
N ARG A 39 -10.71 -1.19 8.71
CA ARG A 39 -10.08 -1.08 10.04
C ARG A 39 -8.58 -1.15 9.92
N ARG A 40 -8.07 -2.02 9.07
CA ARG A 40 -6.64 -2.25 8.86
C ARG A 40 -6.34 -2.45 7.39
N ALA A 41 -5.16 -2.00 7.00
CA ALA A 41 -4.61 -2.20 5.68
C ALA A 41 -3.15 -2.61 5.81
N VAL A 42 -2.79 -3.71 5.18
CA VAL A 42 -1.41 -4.21 5.18
C VAL A 42 -0.94 -4.34 3.74
N VAL A 43 0.23 -3.78 3.46
CA VAL A 43 0.86 -3.89 2.16
C VAL A 43 2.23 -4.53 2.31
N PHE A 44 2.45 -5.60 1.58
CA PHE A 44 3.76 -6.23 1.44
C PHE A 44 4.31 -5.93 0.05
N ASN A 45 5.56 -5.53 0.00
CA ASN A 45 6.26 -5.38 -1.27
C ASN A 45 7.69 -5.88 -1.17
N THR A 46 8.26 -6.17 -2.32
CA THR A 46 9.67 -6.56 -2.45
C THR A 46 10.44 -5.46 -3.18
N SER A 47 11.74 -5.38 -2.93
CA SER A 47 12.61 -4.40 -3.55
C SER A 47 14.02 -4.93 -3.72
N ASN A 48 14.75 -4.39 -4.67
CA ASN A 48 16.20 -4.56 -4.81
C ASN A 48 16.98 -3.37 -4.24
N THR A 49 16.31 -2.41 -3.63
CA THR A 49 16.89 -1.22 -3.03
C THR A 49 16.71 -1.23 -1.51
N LEU A 50 17.74 -0.86 -0.77
CA LEU A 50 17.65 -0.72 0.67
C LEU A 50 16.71 0.45 1.03
N PRO A 51 15.92 0.32 2.13
CA PRO A 51 14.97 1.36 2.54
C PRO A 51 15.61 2.74 2.74
N GLU A 52 16.82 2.80 3.29
CA GLU A 52 17.53 4.05 3.56
C GLU A 52 17.86 4.77 2.24
N ARG A 53 18.26 4.01 1.22
CA ARG A 53 18.53 4.56 -0.11
C ARG A 53 17.25 5.04 -0.80
N GLU A 54 16.19 4.26 -0.72
CA GLU A 54 14.89 4.63 -1.26
C GLU A 54 14.40 5.93 -0.63
N GLN A 55 14.48 6.04 0.69
CA GLN A 55 14.09 7.23 1.42
C GLN A 55 14.93 8.45 1.03
N SER A 56 16.26 8.30 0.96
CA SER A 56 17.15 9.43 0.68
C SER A 56 17.10 9.89 -0.78
N ALA A 57 16.90 8.96 -1.71
CA ALA A 57 16.87 9.28 -3.14
C ALA A 57 15.50 9.74 -3.64
N PHE A 58 14.41 9.14 -3.11
CA PHE A 58 13.06 9.28 -3.66
C PHE A 58 11.98 9.59 -2.61
N GLY A 59 12.29 9.59 -1.33
CA GLY A 59 11.32 9.88 -0.27
C GLY A 59 10.28 8.80 -0.04
N ASP A 60 10.56 7.55 -0.42
CA ASP A 60 9.67 6.40 -0.31
C ASP A 60 8.29 6.62 -0.97
N PRO A 61 8.23 6.72 -2.29
CA PRO A 61 6.98 7.03 -3.00
C PRO A 61 5.89 5.98 -2.81
N LEU A 62 6.23 4.69 -2.58
CA LEU A 62 5.25 3.65 -2.33
C LEU A 62 4.46 3.89 -1.03
N GLN A 63 5.12 4.43 0.00
CA GLN A 63 4.44 4.78 1.24
C GLN A 63 3.37 5.85 0.98
N THR A 64 3.69 6.87 0.23
CA THR A 64 2.75 7.93 -0.13
C THR A 64 1.61 7.41 -0.98
N ILE A 65 1.90 6.61 -2.00
CA ILE A 65 0.88 6.03 -2.90
C ILE A 65 -0.11 5.18 -2.10
N TRP A 66 0.38 4.22 -1.33
CA TRP A 66 -0.48 3.28 -0.65
C TRP A 66 -1.20 3.90 0.55
N LYS A 67 -0.46 4.55 1.44
CA LYS A 67 -1.04 5.09 2.67
C LYS A 67 -1.92 6.30 2.41
N SER A 68 -1.40 7.29 1.69
CA SER A 68 -2.07 8.59 1.56
C SER A 68 -3.04 8.62 0.39
N CYS A 69 -2.65 8.11 -0.79
CA CYS A 69 -3.49 8.23 -1.98
C CYS A 69 -4.56 7.14 -2.06
N ILE A 70 -4.21 5.88 -1.78
CA ILE A 70 -5.15 4.76 -1.94
C ILE A 70 -5.90 4.50 -0.64
N PHE A 71 -5.22 4.13 0.42
CA PHE A 71 -5.88 3.82 1.69
C PHE A 71 -6.37 5.05 2.46
N GLY A 72 -5.97 6.24 2.05
CA GLY A 72 -6.61 7.49 2.51
C GLY A 72 -8.09 7.57 2.17
N LEU A 73 -8.56 6.79 1.18
CA LEU A 73 -9.99 6.70 0.81
C LEU A 73 -10.77 5.70 1.68
N PHE A 74 -10.13 5.02 2.60
CA PHE A 74 -10.72 3.96 3.44
C PHE A 74 -10.96 4.40 4.88
N GLY A 75 -11.09 5.68 5.14
CA GLY A 75 -11.23 6.24 6.48
C GLY A 75 -9.91 6.22 7.25
N ASP A 76 -10.00 6.06 8.58
CA ASP A 76 -8.83 6.02 9.45
C ASP A 76 -8.29 4.59 9.62
N ALA A 77 -7.99 3.92 8.50
CA ALA A 77 -7.43 2.58 8.53
C ALA A 77 -6.05 2.56 9.23
N ASP A 78 -5.84 1.59 10.12
CA ASP A 78 -4.52 1.30 10.67
C ASP A 78 -3.67 0.70 9.56
N PHE A 79 -2.74 1.50 9.04
CA PHE A 79 -1.94 1.15 7.86
C PHE A 79 -0.57 0.63 8.28
N TYR A 80 -0.19 -0.53 7.74
CA TYR A 80 1.13 -1.13 7.92
C TYR A 80 1.69 -1.56 6.57
N ARG A 81 2.95 -1.22 6.32
CA ARG A 81 3.66 -1.66 5.12
C ARG A 81 5.02 -2.27 5.49
N LYS A 82 5.31 -3.41 4.91
CA LYS A 82 6.59 -4.10 5.05
C LYS A 82 7.23 -4.33 3.70
N THR A 83 8.48 -3.92 3.56
CA THR A 83 9.30 -4.17 2.37
C THR A 83 10.33 -5.24 2.66
N TYR A 84 10.41 -6.25 1.82
CA TYR A 84 11.46 -7.27 1.88
C TYR A 84 12.51 -6.97 0.80
N CYS A 85 13.74 -6.79 1.22
CA CYS A 85 14.86 -6.39 0.38
C CYS A 85 16.19 -6.95 0.94
N VAL A 86 17.16 -7.16 0.16
CA VAL A 86 17.29 -6.98 -1.30
C VAL A 86 17.01 -8.33 -1.96
N VAL A 87 16.08 -8.41 -2.90
CA VAL A 87 15.66 -9.70 -3.47
C VAL A 87 16.76 -10.33 -4.31
N VAL A 88 17.44 -9.54 -5.14
CA VAL A 88 18.42 -10.02 -6.10
C VAL A 88 19.61 -10.71 -5.43
N THR A 89 19.97 -10.33 -4.21
CA THR A 89 21.07 -10.93 -3.45
C THR A 89 20.60 -11.88 -2.35
N SER A 90 19.28 -12.10 -2.23
CA SER A 90 18.73 -12.96 -1.18
C SER A 90 18.98 -14.43 -1.44
N THR A 91 19.05 -15.19 -0.35
CA THR A 91 19.14 -16.65 -0.39
C THR A 91 17.75 -17.27 -0.31
N PRO A 92 17.58 -18.56 -0.72
CA PRO A 92 16.33 -19.28 -0.51
C PRO A 92 15.88 -19.30 0.96
N GLU A 93 16.82 -19.40 1.88
CA GLU A 93 16.56 -19.41 3.32
C GLU A 93 16.02 -18.06 3.81
N GLN A 94 16.58 -16.97 3.31
CA GLN A 94 16.07 -15.62 3.61
C GLN A 94 14.64 -15.42 3.09
N ARG A 95 14.37 -15.86 1.86
CA ARG A 95 13.02 -15.75 1.29
C ARG A 95 12.01 -16.61 2.03
N ALA A 96 12.39 -17.79 2.49
CA ALA A 96 11.55 -18.62 3.34
C ALA A 96 11.23 -17.91 4.67
N ALA A 97 12.23 -17.28 5.29
CA ALA A 97 12.05 -16.50 6.50
C ALA A 97 11.11 -15.29 6.27
N TRP A 98 11.20 -14.63 5.12
CA TRP A 98 10.28 -13.55 4.77
C TRP A 98 8.83 -14.04 4.65
N LEU A 99 8.61 -15.21 4.07
CA LEU A 99 7.26 -15.80 3.99
C LEU A 99 6.70 -16.14 5.38
N ASP A 100 7.54 -16.62 6.27
CA ASP A 100 7.13 -16.86 7.66
C ASP A 100 6.80 -15.55 8.38
N ASP A 101 7.56 -14.50 8.13
CA ASP A 101 7.29 -13.17 8.67
C ASP A 101 5.96 -12.61 8.16
N VAL A 102 5.68 -12.74 6.85
CA VAL A 102 4.37 -12.37 6.28
C VAL A 102 3.24 -13.08 7.01
N ARG A 103 3.39 -14.40 7.23
CA ARG A 103 2.37 -15.19 7.93
C ARG A 103 2.17 -14.70 9.37
N ALA A 104 3.26 -14.41 10.08
CA ALA A 104 3.21 -13.89 11.44
C ALA A 104 2.53 -12.52 11.50
N ILE A 105 2.85 -11.61 10.59
CA ILE A 105 2.24 -10.28 10.52
C ILE A 105 0.74 -10.37 10.23
N VAL A 106 0.34 -11.22 9.28
CA VAL A 106 -1.09 -11.41 8.97
C VAL A 106 -1.84 -11.95 10.18
N ASN A 107 -1.27 -12.92 10.90
CA ASN A 107 -1.90 -13.48 12.10
C ASN A 107 -1.99 -12.45 13.24
N GLU A 108 -1.01 -11.57 13.37
CA GLU A 108 -1.03 -10.50 14.36
C GLU A 108 -2.06 -9.41 14.02
N LYS A 109 -2.06 -8.96 12.76
CA LYS A 109 -2.91 -7.83 12.32
C LYS A 109 -4.36 -8.24 12.08
N PHE A 110 -4.61 -9.47 11.69
CA PHE A 110 -5.94 -10.00 11.39
C PHE A 110 -6.21 -11.28 12.19
N PRO A 111 -6.28 -11.20 13.53
CA PRO A 111 -6.57 -12.37 14.36
C PRO A 111 -7.96 -12.91 14.05
N ARG A 112 -8.08 -14.24 14.08
CA ARG A 112 -9.36 -14.94 13.90
C ARG A 112 -10.17 -14.93 15.19
#